data_a08b0b5fb2f9c907825ea6221337e6a1
#
_entry.id   a08b0b5fb2f9c907825ea6221337e6a1
#
_cell.length_a   1.000
_cell.length_b   1.000
_cell.length_c   1.000
_cell.angle_alpha   90.00
_cell.angle_beta   90.00
_cell.angle_gamma   90.00
#
_symmetry.space_group_name_H-M   'P 1'
#
loop_
_entity.id
_entity.type
_entity.pdbx_description
1 polymer ?
#
loop_
_entity_poly.entity_id
_entity_poly.type
_entity_poly.pdbx_seq_one_letter_code
_entity_poly.pdbx_strand_id
1 'polypeptide(L)'
;MPLAALLEDKASRTGRRHQQGALELAQRFQRLSIAAREIAASVMYGVHGRRRAGAGETFWQFRPFVSGEAAARIDWRRSAKDDRLYVREREWEAAHTVFIWICRSASMRYSSTLALEPKIDRALVLGLAIADLLVRGGERAALLGLTPPLSSRGIVERFAEALMMQEAAASEEPEALPAQTGLPFGAQAVLIGDFLAEPERISAMIEGLSSRGARGHLVMVTDPVEETFPFEGHTEFIGVGTPGRLRAGRAEAFRSEYLRRLAAHRAAIERAARKQNWTLTVHRTGRPATEALLALQVKLESASAALRLAQQDPQS
;
A
#
# COMPACT_ATOMS: atom_id res chain seq x y z
N MET A 1 -47.41 -9.23 28.79
CA MET A 1 -46.42 -8.29 28.23
C MET A 1 -46.85 -7.97 26.80
N PRO A 2 -47.09 -6.69 26.43
CA PRO A 2 -47.49 -6.37 25.06
C PRO A 2 -46.33 -6.56 24.09
N LEU A 3 -46.61 -7.13 22.92
CA LEU A 3 -45.67 -7.41 21.82
C LEU A 3 -44.85 -6.16 21.40
N ALA A 4 -45.46 -4.99 21.52
CA ALA A 4 -44.83 -3.70 21.25
C ALA A 4 -43.59 -3.44 22.15
N ALA A 5 -43.66 -3.72 23.44
CA ALA A 5 -42.51 -3.53 24.37
C ALA A 5 -41.33 -4.46 24.09
N LEU A 6 -41.61 -5.69 23.59
CA LEU A 6 -40.56 -6.62 23.15
C LEU A 6 -39.91 -6.19 21.83
N LEU A 7 -40.64 -5.56 20.93
CA LEU A 7 -40.14 -5.05 19.67
C LEU A 7 -39.29 -3.76 19.90
N GLU A 8 -39.72 -2.87 20.79
CA GLU A 8 -38.99 -1.67 21.20
C GLU A 8 -37.68 -2.04 21.93
N ASP A 9 -37.69 -3.02 22.83
CA ASP A 9 -36.46 -3.49 23.52
C ASP A 9 -35.47 -4.14 22.55
N LYS A 10 -35.98 -4.92 21.58
CA LYS A 10 -35.14 -5.53 20.54
C LYS A 10 -34.56 -4.49 19.59
N ALA A 11 -35.31 -3.49 19.16
CA ALA A 11 -34.84 -2.38 18.33
C ALA A 11 -33.80 -1.52 19.07
N SER A 12 -34.04 -1.21 20.36
CA SER A 12 -33.12 -0.48 21.22
C SER A 12 -31.81 -1.23 21.47
N ARG A 13 -31.85 -2.54 21.64
CA ARG A 13 -30.63 -3.39 21.78
C ARG A 13 -29.85 -3.48 20.49
N THR A 14 -30.54 -3.58 19.35
CA THR A 14 -29.90 -3.60 18.02
C THR A 14 -29.24 -2.26 17.74
N GLY A 15 -29.91 -1.13 18.00
CA GLY A 15 -29.34 0.21 17.84
C GLY A 15 -28.09 0.43 18.70
N ARG A 16 -28.12 0.01 19.99
CA ARG A 16 -26.95 0.07 20.87
C ARG A 16 -25.78 -0.78 20.39
N ARG A 17 -26.03 -1.99 19.87
CA ARG A 17 -24.96 -2.84 19.29
C ARG A 17 -24.34 -2.21 18.05
N HIS A 18 -25.15 -1.59 17.17
CA HIS A 18 -24.61 -0.87 16.00
C HIS A 18 -23.79 0.34 16.39
N GLN A 19 -24.24 1.13 17.38
CA GLN A 19 -23.47 2.25 17.89
C GLN A 19 -22.15 1.82 18.54
N GLN A 20 -22.16 0.74 19.31
CA GLN A 20 -20.96 0.20 19.94
C GLN A 20 -19.98 -0.32 18.90
N GLY A 21 -20.45 -1.06 17.87
CA GLY A 21 -19.61 -1.52 16.77
C GLY A 21 -19.00 -0.38 15.97
N ALA A 22 -19.76 0.69 15.71
CA ALA A 22 -19.24 1.88 15.04
C ALA A 22 -18.16 2.59 15.87
N LEU A 23 -18.35 2.68 17.19
CA LEU A 23 -17.36 3.28 18.10
C LEU A 23 -16.09 2.46 18.18
N GLU A 24 -16.20 1.13 18.28
CA GLU A 24 -15.06 0.21 18.29
C GLU A 24 -14.26 0.31 16.98
N LEU A 25 -14.97 0.38 15.83
CA LEU A 25 -14.36 0.57 14.54
C LEU A 25 -13.60 1.91 14.44
N ALA A 26 -14.21 3.01 14.87
CA ALA A 26 -13.59 4.32 14.90
C ALA A 26 -12.34 4.35 15.78
N GLN A 27 -12.40 3.76 16.98
CA GLN A 27 -11.26 3.65 17.89
C GLN A 27 -10.12 2.80 17.30
N ARG A 28 -10.46 1.70 16.59
CA ARG A 28 -9.47 0.89 15.88
C ARG A 28 -8.75 1.71 14.82
N PHE A 29 -9.47 2.40 13.93
CA PHE A 29 -8.86 3.22 12.88
C PHE A 29 -8.04 4.39 13.43
N GLN A 30 -8.48 4.99 14.53
CA GLN A 30 -7.70 6.03 15.21
C GLN A 30 -6.34 5.51 15.69
N ARG A 31 -6.32 4.35 16.35
CA ARG A 31 -5.05 3.71 16.79
C ARG A 31 -4.14 3.39 15.63
N LEU A 32 -4.68 2.80 14.55
CA LEU A 32 -3.91 2.46 13.36
C LEU A 32 -3.34 3.71 12.67
N SER A 33 -4.08 4.81 12.64
CA SER A 33 -3.62 6.09 12.09
C SER A 33 -2.45 6.69 12.89
N ILE A 34 -2.51 6.62 14.23
CA ILE A 34 -1.41 7.04 15.09
C ILE A 34 -0.17 6.19 14.85
N ALA A 35 -0.31 4.86 14.88
CA ALA A 35 0.78 3.94 14.62
C ALA A 35 1.42 4.15 13.23
N ALA A 36 0.61 4.38 12.21
CA ALA A 36 1.08 4.66 10.85
C ALA A 36 1.96 5.93 10.79
N ARG A 37 1.55 7.00 11.47
CA ARG A 37 2.33 8.25 11.54
C ARG A 37 3.63 8.10 12.30
N GLU A 38 3.62 7.37 13.40
CA GLU A 38 4.82 7.10 14.20
C GLU A 38 5.84 6.30 13.37
N ILE A 39 5.37 5.28 12.65
CA ILE A 39 6.20 4.47 11.78
C ILE A 39 6.74 5.29 10.60
N ALA A 40 5.91 6.10 9.94
CA ALA A 40 6.33 7.00 8.88
C ALA A 40 7.38 8.01 9.36
N ALA A 41 7.16 8.61 10.53
CA ALA A 41 8.10 9.54 11.14
C ALA A 41 9.44 8.87 11.44
N SER A 42 9.45 7.68 12.03
CA SER A 42 10.69 6.93 12.34
C SER A 42 11.51 6.61 11.09
N VAL A 43 10.86 6.26 10.00
CA VAL A 43 11.51 6.02 8.70
C VAL A 43 12.10 7.31 8.13
N MET A 44 11.36 8.42 8.17
CA MET A 44 11.87 9.72 7.72
C MET A 44 13.11 10.17 8.50
N TYR A 45 13.09 10.06 9.82
CA TYR A 45 14.23 10.43 10.66
C TYR A 45 15.43 9.50 10.43
N GLY A 46 15.23 8.21 10.20
CA GLY A 46 16.28 7.24 9.91
C GLY A 46 16.99 7.50 8.56
N VAL A 47 16.26 7.99 7.57
CA VAL A 47 16.79 8.33 6.24
C VAL A 47 17.46 9.71 6.22
N HIS A 48 17.02 10.65 7.05
CA HIS A 48 17.54 12.02 7.10
C HIS A 48 18.89 12.18 7.80
N GLY A 49 19.49 11.11 8.33
CA GLY A 49 20.92 11.11 8.68
C GLY A 49 21.85 11.36 7.45
N ARG A 50 21.30 11.21 6.24
CA ARG A 50 21.91 11.68 4.98
C ARG A 50 21.09 12.87 4.48
N ARG A 51 21.56 14.08 4.74
CA ARG A 51 20.99 15.33 4.21
C ARG A 51 20.81 15.20 2.69
N ARG A 52 19.60 14.87 2.23
CA ARG A 52 19.13 15.26 0.89
C ARG A 52 18.38 16.56 1.07
N ALA A 53 18.82 17.60 0.35
CA ALA A 53 18.10 18.85 0.25
C ALA A 53 16.66 18.53 -0.14
N GLY A 54 15.71 18.97 0.68
CA GLY A 54 14.28 18.75 0.43
C GLY A 54 13.81 19.50 -0.82
N ALA A 55 12.63 19.16 -1.29
CA ALA A 55 11.90 19.77 -2.40
C ALA A 55 11.72 21.28 -2.19
N GLY A 56 12.73 22.02 -2.52
CA GLY A 56 12.65 23.39 -2.92
C GLY A 56 12.65 23.41 -4.43
N GLU A 57 12.12 24.45 -5.06
CA GLU A 57 12.20 24.70 -6.50
C GLU A 57 13.62 24.38 -6.99
N THR A 58 13.83 23.16 -7.52
CA THR A 58 15.14 22.66 -7.82
C THR A 58 15.64 23.37 -9.07
N PHE A 59 16.75 24.09 -8.89
CA PHE A 59 17.51 24.63 -10.00
C PHE A 59 18.02 23.45 -10.83
N TRP A 60 17.57 23.35 -12.07
CA TRP A 60 18.02 22.32 -12.99
C TRP A 60 19.28 22.77 -13.68
N GLN A 61 19.18 23.84 -14.52
CA GLN A 61 20.31 24.40 -15.25
C GLN A 61 20.02 25.81 -15.72
N PHE A 62 21.07 26.53 -16.11
CA PHE A 62 20.96 27.72 -16.93
C PHE A 62 21.14 27.33 -18.36
N ARG A 63 20.15 27.65 -19.22
CA ARG A 63 20.32 27.58 -20.67
C ARG A 63 20.34 28.98 -21.29
N PRO A 64 20.98 29.16 -22.48
CA PRO A 64 20.92 30.40 -23.19
C PRO A 64 19.46 30.79 -23.49
N PHE A 65 19.18 32.10 -23.37
CA PHE A 65 17.92 32.69 -23.79
C PHE A 65 17.77 32.61 -25.30
N VAL A 66 16.62 32.19 -25.79
CA VAL A 66 16.30 32.12 -27.21
C VAL A 66 15.41 33.33 -27.56
N SER A 67 15.72 34.02 -28.68
CA SER A 67 14.93 35.16 -29.14
C SER A 67 13.47 34.76 -29.40
N GLY A 68 12.53 35.49 -28.81
CA GLY A 68 11.08 35.19 -28.85
C GLY A 68 10.52 34.67 -27.51
N GLU A 69 11.35 34.35 -26.53
CA GLU A 69 10.87 34.04 -25.21
C GLU A 69 10.53 35.29 -24.39
N ALA A 70 9.66 35.15 -23.39
CA ALA A 70 9.31 36.26 -22.51
C ALA A 70 10.52 36.70 -21.67
N ALA A 71 10.88 37.99 -21.74
CA ALA A 71 12.00 38.56 -20.99
C ALA A 71 11.91 38.36 -19.46
N ALA A 72 10.72 38.16 -18.93
CA ALA A 72 10.47 37.85 -17.52
C ALA A 72 11.09 36.51 -17.08
N ARG A 73 11.48 35.63 -18.00
CA ARG A 73 12.14 34.34 -17.71
C ARG A 73 13.65 34.47 -17.58
N ILE A 74 14.24 35.61 -17.92
CA ILE A 74 15.70 35.82 -17.85
C ILE A 74 16.14 35.89 -16.39
N ASP A 75 17.16 35.12 -16.04
CA ASP A 75 17.87 35.26 -14.76
C ASP A 75 18.93 36.35 -14.92
N TRP A 76 18.57 37.58 -14.57
CA TRP A 76 19.45 38.73 -14.67
C TRP A 76 20.70 38.63 -13.81
N ARG A 77 20.64 37.91 -12.68
CA ARG A 77 21.78 37.74 -11.80
C ARG A 77 22.84 36.82 -12.39
N ARG A 78 22.43 35.79 -13.13
CA ARG A 78 23.35 34.93 -13.86
C ARG A 78 23.86 35.58 -15.10
N SER A 79 22.98 36.24 -15.87
CA SER A 79 23.30 36.93 -17.11
C SER A 79 24.25 38.09 -16.90
N ALA A 80 24.21 38.76 -15.73
CA ALA A 80 25.15 39.86 -15.39
C ALA A 80 26.62 39.40 -15.20
N LYS A 81 26.90 38.13 -15.20
CA LYS A 81 28.26 37.56 -15.03
C LYS A 81 28.87 37.11 -16.36
N ASP A 82 28.16 37.24 -17.45
CA ASP A 82 28.53 36.77 -18.77
C ASP A 82 27.87 37.65 -19.83
N ASP A 83 28.40 37.65 -21.04
CA ASP A 83 27.85 38.41 -22.19
C ASP A 83 26.62 37.76 -22.83
N ARG A 84 26.08 36.74 -22.19
CA ARG A 84 24.90 35.98 -22.69
C ARG A 84 23.74 36.05 -21.70
N LEU A 85 22.53 36.14 -22.27
CA LEU A 85 21.33 36.04 -21.50
C LEU A 85 21.00 34.57 -21.18
N TYR A 86 20.69 34.28 -19.92
CA TYR A 86 20.34 32.93 -19.42
C TYR A 86 18.93 32.92 -18.89
N VAL A 87 18.23 31.83 -19.17
CA VAL A 87 16.96 31.43 -18.53
C VAL A 87 17.24 30.39 -17.49
N ARG A 88 16.68 30.59 -16.32
CA ARG A 88 16.68 29.58 -15.27
C ARG A 88 15.64 28.53 -15.60
N GLU A 89 16.08 27.35 -16.00
CA GLU A 89 15.20 26.20 -16.12
C GLU A 89 14.96 25.60 -14.72
N ARG A 90 13.69 25.44 -14.41
CA ARG A 90 13.26 24.72 -13.21
C ARG A 90 12.91 23.31 -13.63
N GLU A 91 13.34 22.33 -12.88
CA GLU A 91 12.88 20.98 -13.04
C GLU A 91 11.38 20.94 -12.68
N TRP A 92 10.55 20.65 -13.66
CA TRP A 92 9.14 20.41 -13.39
C TRP A 92 8.99 18.97 -12.92
N GLU A 93 9.13 18.74 -11.64
CA GLU A 93 8.75 17.46 -11.02
C GLU A 93 7.21 17.37 -11.07
N ALA A 94 6.70 16.72 -12.09
CA ALA A 94 5.30 16.30 -12.07
C ALA A 94 5.13 15.29 -10.93
N ALA A 95 4.34 15.64 -9.92
CA ALA A 95 4.06 14.75 -8.80
C ALA A 95 3.49 13.41 -9.31
N HIS A 96 4.19 12.32 -9.06
CA HIS A 96 3.73 11.00 -9.43
C HIS A 96 2.55 10.59 -8.55
N THR A 97 1.68 9.76 -9.10
CA THR A 97 0.55 9.22 -8.34
C THR A 97 0.83 7.76 -8.00
N VAL A 98 0.75 7.45 -6.72
CA VAL A 98 0.85 6.07 -6.22
C VAL A 98 -0.52 5.60 -5.75
N PHE A 99 -1.02 4.53 -6.35
CA PHE A 99 -2.28 3.88 -5.99
C PHE A 99 -2.01 2.80 -4.96
N ILE A 100 -2.67 2.90 -3.80
CA ILE A 100 -2.53 1.96 -2.69
C ILE A 100 -3.79 1.11 -2.61
N TRP A 101 -3.64 -0.20 -2.57
CA TRP A 101 -4.72 -1.12 -2.29
C TRP A 101 -4.38 -2.01 -1.10
N ILE A 102 -5.35 -2.24 -0.23
CA ILE A 102 -5.21 -3.01 1.00
C ILE A 102 -6.26 -4.12 0.97
N CYS A 103 -5.79 -5.37 0.98
CA CYS A 103 -6.66 -6.54 1.07
C CYS A 103 -7.35 -6.59 2.43
N ARG A 104 -8.67 -6.78 2.41
CA ARG A 104 -9.50 -6.87 3.62
C ARG A 104 -10.36 -8.13 3.65
N SER A 105 -10.00 -9.14 2.84
CA SER A 105 -10.66 -10.45 2.84
C SER A 105 -10.57 -11.13 4.21
N ALA A 106 -11.40 -12.13 4.42
CA ALA A 106 -11.48 -12.86 5.69
C ALA A 106 -10.10 -13.41 6.12
N SER A 107 -9.31 -13.91 5.19
CA SER A 107 -7.97 -14.45 5.46
C SER A 107 -7.03 -13.45 6.12
N MET A 108 -7.21 -12.14 5.85
CA MET A 108 -6.43 -11.07 6.45
C MET A 108 -6.75 -10.82 7.94
N ARG A 109 -7.88 -11.32 8.43
CA ARG A 109 -8.27 -11.22 9.86
C ARG A 109 -7.56 -12.26 10.73
N TYR A 110 -6.87 -13.22 10.12
CA TYR A 110 -6.13 -14.23 10.85
C TYR A 110 -4.97 -13.63 11.65
N SER A 111 -4.79 -14.10 12.88
CA SER A 111 -3.70 -13.76 13.77
C SER A 111 -3.39 -14.94 14.67
N SER A 112 -2.13 -15.33 14.74
CA SER A 112 -1.65 -16.32 15.69
C SER A 112 -1.12 -15.69 16.97
N THR A 113 -0.83 -16.50 17.98
CA THR A 113 -0.17 -16.06 19.22
C THR A 113 1.28 -15.60 19.02
N LEU A 114 1.88 -15.89 17.86
CA LEU A 114 3.24 -15.48 17.49
C LEU A 114 3.25 -14.13 16.72
N ALA A 115 2.07 -13.66 16.32
CA ALA A 115 1.93 -12.36 15.65
C ALA A 115 1.82 -11.24 16.68
N LEU A 116 2.33 -10.06 16.33
CA LEU A 116 2.16 -8.85 17.14
C LEU A 116 0.75 -8.24 16.95
N GLU A 117 0.14 -8.46 15.79
CA GLU A 117 -1.17 -7.94 15.41
C GLU A 117 -1.74 -8.75 14.24
N PRO A 118 -3.07 -8.68 13.97
CA PRO A 118 -3.68 -9.29 12.80
C PRO A 118 -3.07 -8.78 11.48
N LYS A 119 -3.03 -9.63 10.45
CA LYS A 119 -2.50 -9.25 9.12
C LYS A 119 -3.19 -7.99 8.56
N ILE A 120 -4.51 -7.86 8.76
CA ILE A 120 -5.28 -6.71 8.31
C ILE A 120 -4.82 -5.40 8.96
N ASP A 121 -4.55 -5.39 10.28
CA ASP A 121 -4.11 -4.20 10.99
C ASP A 121 -2.72 -3.80 10.54
N ARG A 122 -1.81 -4.77 10.34
CA ARG A 122 -0.49 -4.53 9.75
C ARG A 122 -0.58 -3.95 8.34
N ALA A 123 -1.47 -4.48 7.50
CA ALA A 123 -1.67 -3.99 6.14
C ALA A 123 -2.22 -2.55 6.11
N LEU A 124 -3.17 -2.24 6.99
CA LEU A 124 -3.71 -0.88 7.16
C LEU A 124 -2.62 0.10 7.63
N VAL A 125 -1.84 -0.26 8.64
CA VAL A 125 -0.74 0.58 9.14
C VAL A 125 0.29 0.85 8.03
N LEU A 126 0.70 -0.17 7.28
CA LEU A 126 1.63 0.00 6.16
C LEU A 126 1.06 0.89 5.05
N GLY A 127 -0.20 0.68 4.66
CA GLY A 127 -0.86 1.47 3.62
C GLY A 127 -1.02 2.95 4.00
N LEU A 128 -1.40 3.23 5.24
CA LEU A 128 -1.51 4.59 5.78
C LEU A 128 -0.14 5.25 5.93
N ALA A 129 0.87 4.51 6.41
CA ALA A 129 2.22 5.03 6.59
C ALA A 129 2.89 5.38 5.25
N ILE A 130 2.72 4.53 4.21
CA ILE A 130 3.27 4.85 2.88
C ILE A 130 2.57 6.06 2.27
N ALA A 131 1.25 6.22 2.46
CA ALA A 131 0.53 7.41 2.01
C ALA A 131 1.08 8.70 2.65
N ASP A 132 1.37 8.68 3.96
CA ASP A 132 1.96 9.81 4.68
C ASP A 132 3.36 10.15 4.14
N LEU A 133 4.21 9.13 3.94
CA LEU A 133 5.56 9.31 3.38
C LEU A 133 5.53 9.90 1.97
N LEU A 134 4.66 9.38 1.09
CA LEU A 134 4.51 9.86 -0.28
C LEU A 134 4.10 11.34 -0.31
N VAL A 135 3.08 11.72 0.46
CA VAL A 135 2.61 13.12 0.50
C VAL A 135 3.65 14.04 1.11
N ARG A 136 4.37 13.63 2.14
CA ARG A 136 5.51 14.41 2.69
C ARG A 136 6.67 14.53 1.69
N GLY A 137 6.83 13.54 0.82
CA GLY A 137 7.78 13.56 -0.29
C GLY A 137 7.35 14.38 -1.51
N GLY A 138 6.14 15.01 -1.47
CA GLY A 138 5.62 15.81 -2.58
C GLY A 138 4.83 15.00 -3.63
N GLU A 139 4.65 13.70 -3.42
CA GLU A 139 3.90 12.80 -4.31
C GLU A 139 2.40 12.80 -3.99
N ARG A 140 1.58 12.26 -4.87
CA ARG A 140 0.14 12.06 -4.66
C ARG A 140 -0.14 10.59 -4.33
N ALA A 141 -1.02 10.35 -3.38
CA ALA A 141 -1.49 9.01 -3.06
C ALA A 141 -3.00 8.88 -3.27
N ALA A 142 -3.45 7.70 -3.68
CA ALA A 142 -4.86 7.35 -3.81
C ALA A 142 -5.10 5.95 -3.24
N LEU A 143 -6.25 5.72 -2.63
CA LEU A 143 -6.74 4.37 -2.39
C LEU A 143 -7.38 3.86 -3.67
N LEU A 144 -6.85 2.78 -4.21
CA LEU A 144 -7.31 2.21 -5.48
C LEU A 144 -8.79 1.82 -5.41
N GLY A 145 -9.59 2.40 -6.31
CA GLY A 145 -11.03 2.18 -6.37
C GLY A 145 -11.84 2.88 -5.28
N LEU A 146 -11.21 3.69 -4.40
CA LEU A 146 -11.91 4.29 -3.25
C LEU A 146 -11.76 5.82 -3.18
N THR A 147 -10.58 6.37 -3.48
CA THR A 147 -10.34 7.81 -3.43
C THR A 147 -9.65 8.33 -4.70
N PRO A 148 -9.88 9.59 -5.08
CA PRO A 148 -9.02 10.23 -6.07
C PRO A 148 -7.61 10.44 -5.51
N PRO A 149 -6.62 10.77 -6.38
CA PRO A 149 -5.27 11.15 -5.94
C PRO A 149 -5.27 12.42 -5.07
N LEU A 150 -4.68 12.33 -3.89
CA LEU A 150 -4.62 13.40 -2.89
C LEU A 150 -3.15 13.72 -2.56
N SER A 151 -2.87 15.00 -2.24
CA SER A 151 -1.56 15.51 -1.79
C SER A 151 -1.64 16.29 -0.46
N SER A 152 -2.69 16.08 0.31
CA SER A 152 -2.92 16.85 1.53
C SER A 152 -2.23 16.21 2.74
N ARG A 153 -1.69 17.04 3.66
CA ARG A 153 -1.05 16.58 4.90
C ARG A 153 -1.98 15.77 5.82
N GLY A 154 -3.30 15.85 5.65
CA GLY A 154 -4.29 15.03 6.35
C GLY A 154 -4.63 13.72 5.62
N ILE A 155 -3.72 13.18 4.80
CA ILE A 155 -3.96 11.99 3.98
C ILE A 155 -4.30 10.76 4.83
N VAL A 156 -3.65 10.58 5.97
CA VAL A 156 -3.84 9.43 6.87
C VAL A 156 -5.29 9.39 7.38
N GLU A 157 -5.80 10.54 7.84
CA GLU A 157 -7.18 10.65 8.34
C GLU A 157 -8.19 10.40 7.23
N ARG A 158 -7.98 11.00 6.06
CA ARG A 158 -8.88 10.83 4.90
C ARG A 158 -8.92 9.39 4.42
N PHE A 159 -7.78 8.71 4.40
CA PHE A 159 -7.72 7.31 4.00
C PHE A 159 -8.34 6.41 5.07
N ALA A 160 -8.07 6.67 6.35
CA ALA A 160 -8.67 5.93 7.46
C ALA A 160 -10.21 6.08 7.45
N GLU A 161 -10.72 7.29 7.25
CA GLU A 161 -12.15 7.56 7.13
C GLU A 161 -12.78 6.83 5.94
N ALA A 162 -12.18 6.89 4.76
CA ALA A 162 -12.67 6.20 3.57
C ALA A 162 -12.71 4.67 3.75
N LEU A 163 -11.66 4.09 4.35
CA LEU A 163 -11.57 2.66 4.65
C LEU A 163 -12.60 2.25 5.72
N MET A 164 -12.77 3.07 6.75
CA MET A 164 -13.76 2.85 7.82
C MET A 164 -15.19 2.88 7.26
N MET A 165 -15.51 3.87 6.43
CA MET A 165 -16.83 3.97 5.79
C MET A 165 -17.12 2.77 4.89
N GLN A 166 -16.12 2.32 4.12
CA GLN A 166 -16.26 1.14 3.27
C GLN A 166 -16.43 -0.14 4.12
N GLU A 167 -15.72 -0.29 5.24
CA GLU A 167 -15.88 -1.43 6.14
C GLU A 167 -17.26 -1.44 6.81
N ALA A 168 -17.76 -0.27 7.22
CA ALA A 168 -19.08 -0.13 7.81
C ALA A 168 -20.23 -0.37 6.81
N ALA A 169 -20.03 -0.04 5.54
CA ALA A 169 -21.03 -0.22 4.47
C ALA A 169 -21.00 -1.62 3.83
N ALA A 170 -19.97 -2.42 4.09
CA ALA A 170 -19.80 -3.72 3.46
C ALA A 170 -20.90 -4.71 3.93
N SER A 171 -21.71 -5.18 3.00
CA SER A 171 -22.70 -6.25 3.20
C SER A 171 -22.17 -7.63 2.78
N GLU A 172 -21.11 -7.64 1.99
CA GLU A 172 -20.46 -8.84 1.46
C GLU A 172 -18.98 -8.88 1.86
N GLU A 173 -18.41 -10.07 1.79
CA GLU A 173 -16.98 -10.26 2.05
C GLU A 173 -16.16 -9.53 0.99
N PRO A 174 -15.20 -8.67 1.40
CA PRO A 174 -14.33 -7.98 0.45
C PRO A 174 -13.51 -8.94 -0.42
N GLU A 175 -13.35 -8.60 -1.68
CA GLU A 175 -12.57 -9.41 -2.61
C GLU A 175 -11.09 -9.50 -2.19
N ALA A 176 -10.49 -10.66 -2.46
CA ALA A 176 -9.08 -10.95 -2.16
C ALA A 176 -8.10 -10.25 -3.11
N LEU A 177 -8.56 -9.73 -4.25
CA LEU A 177 -7.76 -9.02 -5.26
C LEU A 177 -8.50 -7.75 -5.71
N PRO A 178 -7.77 -6.69 -6.11
CA PRO A 178 -8.40 -5.49 -6.66
C PRO A 178 -8.99 -5.74 -8.05
N ALA A 179 -9.92 -4.89 -8.46
CA ALA A 179 -10.47 -4.89 -9.80
C ALA A 179 -9.35 -4.69 -10.85
N GLN A 180 -9.47 -5.42 -11.98
CA GLN A 180 -8.49 -5.40 -13.08
C GLN A 180 -8.67 -4.15 -13.97
N THR A 181 -8.58 -2.98 -13.38
CA THR A 181 -8.70 -1.70 -14.10
C THR A 181 -7.32 -1.13 -14.36
N GLY A 182 -6.96 -0.94 -15.64
CA GLY A 182 -5.67 -0.40 -16.01
C GLY A 182 -5.38 0.96 -15.37
N LEU A 183 -4.24 1.07 -14.71
CA LEU A 183 -3.80 2.31 -14.08
C LEU A 183 -3.34 3.34 -15.13
N PRO A 184 -3.38 4.64 -14.83
CA PRO A 184 -2.84 5.67 -15.72
C PRO A 184 -1.38 5.41 -16.07
N PHE A 185 -0.96 5.87 -17.27
CA PHE A 185 0.44 5.79 -17.68
C PHE A 185 1.36 6.51 -16.67
N GLY A 186 2.48 5.87 -16.35
CA GLY A 186 3.43 6.42 -15.37
C GLY A 186 2.99 6.35 -13.90
N ALA A 187 1.81 5.79 -13.61
CA ALA A 187 1.37 5.55 -12.25
C ALA A 187 2.16 4.39 -11.61
N GLN A 188 2.26 4.43 -10.30
CA GLN A 188 2.75 3.32 -9.50
C GLN A 188 1.62 2.74 -8.65
N ALA A 189 1.73 1.47 -8.28
CA ALA A 189 0.81 0.81 -7.36
C ALA A 189 1.55 0.13 -6.21
N VAL A 190 0.92 0.15 -5.04
CA VAL A 190 1.33 -0.63 -3.87
C VAL A 190 0.14 -1.47 -3.44
N LEU A 191 0.23 -2.78 -3.62
CA LEU A 191 -0.81 -3.71 -3.22
C LEU A 191 -0.36 -4.48 -1.99
N ILE A 192 -1.14 -4.39 -0.91
CA ILE A 192 -0.82 -4.98 0.39
C ILE A 192 -1.86 -6.04 0.73
N GLY A 193 -1.44 -7.29 0.88
CA GLY A 193 -2.36 -8.40 1.17
C GLY A 193 -1.60 -9.69 1.40
N ASP A 194 -2.31 -10.79 1.62
CA ASP A 194 -1.71 -12.12 1.77
C ASP A 194 -1.56 -12.88 0.44
N PHE A 195 -2.26 -12.43 -0.61
CA PHE A 195 -2.21 -12.98 -1.95
C PHE A 195 -2.35 -14.51 -2.01
N LEU A 196 -3.30 -15.06 -1.24
CA LEU A 196 -3.59 -16.50 -1.21
C LEU A 196 -4.48 -16.97 -2.37
N ALA A 197 -4.92 -16.07 -3.25
CA ALA A 197 -5.62 -16.41 -4.48
C ALA A 197 -4.72 -17.24 -5.42
N GLU A 198 -5.32 -17.97 -6.35
CA GLU A 198 -4.59 -18.74 -7.37
C GLU A 198 -3.59 -17.87 -8.13
N PRO A 199 -2.35 -18.34 -8.38
CA PRO A 199 -1.30 -17.55 -9.03
C PRO A 199 -1.71 -16.98 -10.39
N GLU A 200 -2.55 -17.69 -11.13
CA GLU A 200 -3.08 -17.28 -12.43
C GLU A 200 -3.97 -16.04 -12.31
N ARG A 201 -4.80 -15.99 -11.28
CA ARG A 201 -5.65 -14.81 -10.98
C ARG A 201 -4.82 -13.60 -10.58
N ILE A 202 -3.75 -13.83 -9.81
CA ILE A 202 -2.81 -12.77 -9.41
C ILE A 202 -2.04 -12.28 -10.64
N SER A 203 -1.60 -13.17 -11.54
CA SER A 203 -0.95 -12.79 -12.80
C SER A 203 -1.87 -11.93 -13.68
N ALA A 204 -3.11 -12.35 -13.86
CA ALA A 204 -4.10 -11.61 -14.64
C ALA A 204 -4.39 -10.21 -14.02
N MET A 205 -4.46 -10.12 -12.69
CA MET A 205 -4.61 -8.85 -11.97
C MET A 205 -3.42 -7.92 -12.24
N ILE A 206 -2.18 -8.40 -12.12
CA ILE A 206 -0.97 -7.61 -12.39
C ILE A 206 -0.95 -7.16 -13.86
N GLU A 207 -1.26 -8.04 -14.80
CA GLU A 207 -1.32 -7.74 -16.24
C GLU A 207 -2.38 -6.66 -16.53
N GLY A 208 -3.57 -6.78 -15.93
CA GLY A 208 -4.65 -5.79 -16.06
C GLY A 208 -4.24 -4.41 -15.55
N LEU A 209 -3.67 -4.33 -14.35
CA LEU A 209 -3.19 -3.07 -13.76
C LEU A 209 -2.04 -2.45 -14.57
N SER A 210 -1.18 -3.29 -15.17
CA SER A 210 0.00 -2.86 -15.94
C SER A 210 -0.32 -2.51 -17.40
N SER A 211 -1.55 -2.72 -17.87
CA SER A 211 -1.93 -2.61 -19.28
C SER A 211 -1.57 -1.29 -19.97
N ARG A 212 -1.36 -0.24 -19.18
CA ARG A 212 -0.94 1.10 -19.64
C ARG A 212 0.47 1.48 -19.17
N GLY A 213 1.32 0.50 -18.85
CA GLY A 213 2.71 0.75 -18.44
C GLY A 213 2.88 1.14 -16.98
N ALA A 214 1.87 0.95 -16.12
CA ALA A 214 2.01 1.16 -14.69
C ALA A 214 2.96 0.11 -14.08
N ARG A 215 3.73 0.53 -13.07
CA ARG A 215 4.61 -0.34 -12.26
C ARG A 215 4.02 -0.53 -10.87
N GLY A 216 4.44 -1.57 -10.17
CA GLY A 216 3.91 -1.78 -8.83
C GLY A 216 4.74 -2.65 -7.91
N HIS A 217 4.30 -2.66 -6.67
CA HIS A 217 4.93 -3.38 -5.57
C HIS A 217 3.87 -4.19 -4.83
N LEU A 218 4.05 -5.51 -4.78
CA LEU A 218 3.26 -6.39 -3.94
C LEU A 218 3.94 -6.51 -2.57
N VAL A 219 3.20 -6.25 -1.51
CA VAL A 219 3.62 -6.49 -0.12
C VAL A 219 2.78 -7.63 0.43
N MET A 220 3.36 -8.83 0.44
CA MET A 220 2.71 -10.01 0.99
C MET A 220 2.85 -10.01 2.51
N VAL A 221 1.74 -9.84 3.21
CA VAL A 221 1.68 -9.87 4.68
C VAL A 221 1.33 -11.27 5.14
N THR A 222 2.19 -11.84 5.98
CA THR A 222 2.06 -13.21 6.47
C THR A 222 2.11 -13.27 7.99
N ASP A 223 1.41 -14.24 8.55
CA ASP A 223 1.53 -14.59 9.96
C ASP A 223 2.75 -15.51 10.18
N PRO A 224 3.49 -15.40 11.29
CA PRO A 224 4.61 -16.30 11.59
C PRO A 224 4.26 -17.77 11.54
N VAL A 225 3.05 -18.15 11.93
CA VAL A 225 2.56 -19.54 11.89
C VAL A 225 2.35 -20.04 10.47
N GLU A 226 1.93 -19.18 9.55
CA GLU A 226 1.80 -19.53 8.13
C GLU A 226 3.16 -19.85 7.50
N GLU A 227 4.26 -19.31 8.01
CA GLU A 227 5.60 -19.56 7.48
C GLU A 227 6.32 -20.75 8.10
N THR A 228 6.01 -21.07 9.35
CA THR A 228 6.73 -22.10 10.10
C THR A 228 5.97 -23.41 10.19
N PHE A 229 4.64 -23.36 10.06
CA PHE A 229 3.73 -24.49 10.25
C PHE A 229 4.07 -25.28 11.52
N PRO A 230 3.92 -24.68 12.71
CA PRO A 230 4.38 -25.29 13.97
C PRO A 230 3.37 -26.28 14.57
N PHE A 231 2.43 -26.77 13.77
CA PHE A 231 1.36 -27.64 14.22
C PHE A 231 1.86 -29.08 14.38
N GLU A 232 1.44 -29.72 15.47
CA GLU A 232 1.79 -31.10 15.83
C GLU A 232 0.57 -31.86 16.36
N GLY A 233 0.58 -33.18 16.22
CA GLY A 233 -0.46 -34.07 16.76
C GLY A 233 -1.84 -33.84 16.12
N HIS A 234 -2.88 -34.03 16.93
CA HIS A 234 -4.26 -33.85 16.49
C HIS A 234 -4.61 -32.39 16.37
N THR A 235 -4.77 -31.93 15.14
CA THR A 235 -5.06 -30.51 14.83
C THR A 235 -6.28 -30.44 13.89
N GLU A 236 -7.18 -29.51 14.17
CA GLU A 236 -8.28 -29.16 13.26
C GLU A 236 -7.96 -27.81 12.61
N PHE A 237 -7.85 -27.81 11.28
CA PHE A 237 -7.73 -26.59 10.47
C PHE A 237 -9.11 -26.16 10.00
N ILE A 238 -9.46 -24.90 10.24
CA ILE A 238 -10.74 -24.33 9.83
C ILE A 238 -10.46 -23.25 8.81
N GLY A 239 -11.11 -23.32 7.65
CA GLY A 239 -10.98 -22.32 6.60
C GLY A 239 -11.54 -20.97 7.05
N VAL A 240 -10.78 -19.90 6.89
CA VAL A 240 -11.24 -18.53 7.13
C VAL A 240 -11.85 -18.02 5.84
N GLY A 241 -13.16 -17.69 5.87
CA GLY A 241 -13.90 -17.23 4.68
C GLY A 241 -14.31 -18.31 3.69
N THR A 242 -13.93 -19.57 3.90
CA THR A 242 -14.38 -20.72 3.08
C THR A 242 -14.90 -21.83 4.00
N PRO A 243 -16.04 -22.47 3.63
CA PRO A 243 -16.54 -23.60 4.39
C PRO A 243 -15.59 -24.78 4.16
N GLY A 244 -14.71 -25.06 5.13
CA GLY A 244 -13.80 -26.19 5.07
C GLY A 244 -13.21 -26.49 6.43
N ARG A 245 -13.18 -27.77 6.80
CA ARG A 245 -12.51 -28.27 8.00
C ARG A 245 -11.63 -29.45 7.60
N LEU A 246 -10.37 -29.41 7.99
CA LEU A 246 -9.43 -30.50 7.81
C LEU A 246 -8.96 -30.97 9.16
N ARG A 247 -9.25 -32.22 9.50
CA ARG A 247 -8.74 -32.85 10.73
C ARG A 247 -7.52 -33.67 10.41
N ALA A 248 -6.41 -33.34 11.05
CA ALA A 248 -5.14 -34.04 10.93
C ALA A 248 -4.86 -34.80 12.22
N GLY A 249 -4.63 -36.11 12.15
CA GLY A 249 -4.17 -36.92 13.29
C GLY A 249 -2.69 -36.68 13.61
N ARG A 250 -1.91 -36.28 12.61
CA ARG A 250 -0.50 -35.86 12.67
C ARG A 250 -0.27 -34.65 11.81
N ALA A 251 -0.46 -33.47 12.38
CA ALA A 251 -0.34 -32.21 11.64
C ALA A 251 1.09 -32.02 11.10
N GLU A 252 2.11 -32.43 11.83
CA GLU A 252 3.52 -32.35 11.43
C GLU A 252 3.83 -33.07 10.13
N ALA A 253 3.05 -34.09 9.75
CA ALA A 253 3.22 -34.80 8.49
C ALA A 253 2.95 -33.93 7.26
N PHE A 254 2.16 -32.88 7.39
CA PHE A 254 1.86 -31.95 6.29
C PHE A 254 2.90 -30.83 6.15
N ARG A 255 3.79 -30.61 7.15
CA ARG A 255 4.72 -29.47 7.20
C ARG A 255 5.57 -29.34 5.94
N SER A 256 6.23 -30.42 5.53
CA SER A 256 7.13 -30.37 4.37
C SER A 256 6.40 -30.03 3.07
N GLU A 257 5.24 -30.65 2.85
CA GLU A 257 4.43 -30.41 1.67
C GLU A 257 3.81 -29.00 1.68
N TYR A 258 3.34 -28.54 2.82
CA TYR A 258 2.83 -27.18 3.00
C TYR A 258 3.90 -26.14 2.65
N LEU A 259 5.10 -26.25 3.26
CA LEU A 259 6.20 -25.30 3.00
C LEU A 259 6.65 -25.33 1.53
N ARG A 260 6.68 -26.53 0.92
CA ARG A 260 6.97 -26.68 -0.52
C ARG A 260 5.93 -25.94 -1.38
N ARG A 261 4.62 -26.10 -1.08
CA ARG A 261 3.54 -25.41 -1.80
C ARG A 261 3.59 -23.91 -1.58
N LEU A 262 3.84 -23.45 -0.37
CA LEU A 262 3.98 -22.03 -0.06
C LEU A 262 5.14 -21.41 -0.84
N ALA A 263 6.29 -22.07 -0.89
CA ALA A 263 7.44 -21.62 -1.65
C ALA A 263 7.14 -21.57 -3.16
N ALA A 264 6.48 -22.60 -3.71
CA ALA A 264 6.08 -22.65 -5.12
C ALA A 264 5.08 -21.53 -5.47
N HIS A 265 4.11 -21.28 -4.61
CA HIS A 265 3.12 -20.19 -4.74
C HIS A 265 3.81 -18.82 -4.79
N ARG A 266 4.68 -18.53 -3.82
CA ARG A 266 5.46 -17.29 -3.79
C ARG A 266 6.33 -17.10 -5.03
N ALA A 267 7.01 -18.16 -5.45
CA ALA A 267 7.83 -18.14 -6.67
C ALA A 267 6.99 -17.87 -7.94
N ALA A 268 5.77 -18.39 -8.01
CA ALA A 268 4.86 -18.12 -9.12
C ALA A 268 4.44 -16.64 -9.16
N ILE A 269 4.06 -16.06 -8.01
CA ILE A 269 3.71 -14.63 -7.89
C ILE A 269 4.92 -13.76 -8.24
N GLU A 270 6.11 -14.09 -7.74
CA GLU A 270 7.32 -13.32 -8.02
C GLU A 270 7.66 -13.32 -9.52
N ARG A 271 7.53 -14.47 -10.20
CA ARG A 271 7.71 -14.54 -11.67
C ARG A 271 6.69 -13.69 -12.42
N ALA A 272 5.40 -13.75 -12.03
CA ALA A 272 4.36 -12.93 -12.62
C ALA A 272 4.63 -11.42 -12.41
N ALA A 273 5.04 -11.02 -11.22
CA ALA A 273 5.41 -9.65 -10.90
C ALA A 273 6.60 -9.17 -11.76
N ARG A 274 7.69 -9.93 -11.80
CA ARG A 274 8.89 -9.57 -12.58
C ARG A 274 8.61 -9.42 -14.07
N LYS A 275 7.72 -10.24 -14.65
CA LYS A 275 7.32 -10.17 -16.07
C LYS A 275 6.74 -8.79 -16.42
N GLN A 276 6.10 -8.11 -15.48
CA GLN A 276 5.48 -6.79 -15.64
C GLN A 276 6.29 -5.66 -14.98
N ASN A 277 7.56 -5.88 -14.64
CA ASN A 277 8.40 -4.94 -13.87
C ASN A 277 7.82 -4.55 -12.51
N TRP A 278 7.07 -5.47 -11.89
CA TRP A 278 6.60 -5.36 -10.53
C TRP A 278 7.55 -6.09 -9.57
N THR A 279 7.48 -5.76 -8.29
CA THR A 279 8.27 -6.43 -7.25
C THR A 279 7.35 -7.09 -6.22
N LEU A 280 7.85 -8.16 -5.59
CA LEU A 280 7.25 -8.79 -4.43
C LEU A 280 8.14 -8.57 -3.21
N THR A 281 7.54 -8.23 -2.08
CA THR A 281 8.16 -8.18 -0.75
C THR A 281 7.30 -8.99 0.20
N VAL A 282 7.90 -9.90 0.96
CA VAL A 282 7.21 -10.66 2.02
C VAL A 282 7.51 -10.01 3.36
N HIS A 283 6.47 -9.71 4.11
CA HIS A 283 6.55 -9.12 5.45
C HIS A 283 5.77 -9.97 6.46
N ARG A 284 6.40 -10.33 7.56
CA ARG A 284 5.79 -11.08 8.66
C ARG A 284 5.26 -10.15 9.73
N THR A 285 4.05 -10.42 10.23
CA THR A 285 3.44 -9.64 11.32
C THR A 285 4.21 -9.73 12.65
N GLY A 286 5.07 -10.72 12.81
CA GLY A 286 6.00 -10.81 13.94
C GLY A 286 7.22 -9.89 13.86
N ARG A 287 7.38 -9.12 12.76
CA ARG A 287 8.48 -8.16 12.59
C ARG A 287 7.98 -6.72 12.62
N PRO A 288 8.85 -5.74 12.94
CA PRO A 288 8.48 -4.34 12.91
C PRO A 288 8.02 -3.87 11.52
N ALA A 289 6.95 -3.10 11.44
CA ALA A 289 6.44 -2.55 10.19
C ALA A 289 7.44 -1.61 9.48
N THR A 290 8.34 -0.98 10.24
CA THR A 290 9.41 -0.11 9.73
C THR A 290 10.31 -0.80 8.71
N GLU A 291 10.57 -2.11 8.88
CA GLU A 291 11.39 -2.89 7.93
C GLU A 291 10.73 -2.94 6.54
N ALA A 292 9.44 -3.27 6.49
CA ALA A 292 8.69 -3.33 5.23
C ALA A 292 8.55 -1.94 4.60
N LEU A 293 8.33 -0.90 5.42
CA LEU A 293 8.17 0.46 4.94
C LEU A 293 9.46 1.00 4.33
N LEU A 294 10.61 0.77 4.97
CA LEU A 294 11.93 1.13 4.44
C LEU A 294 12.23 0.42 3.10
N ALA A 295 12.00 -0.90 3.05
CA ALA A 295 12.19 -1.67 1.82
C ALA A 295 11.32 -1.18 0.68
N LEU A 296 10.05 -0.82 0.97
CA LEU A 296 9.12 -0.30 0.00
C LEU A 296 9.49 1.11 -0.46
N GLN A 297 9.93 1.98 0.45
CA GLN A 297 10.38 3.34 0.11
C GLN A 297 11.53 3.31 -0.89
N VAL A 298 12.55 2.48 -0.66
CA VAL A 298 13.69 2.34 -1.58
C VAL A 298 13.23 1.89 -2.97
N LYS A 299 12.27 0.98 -3.06
CA LYS A 299 11.72 0.49 -4.33
C LYS A 299 10.93 1.57 -5.07
N LEU A 300 10.10 2.34 -4.35
CA LEU A 300 9.32 3.45 -4.92
C LEU A 300 10.23 4.55 -5.45
N GLU A 301 11.26 4.95 -4.69
CA GLU A 301 12.25 5.93 -5.13
C GLU A 301 13.00 5.47 -6.39
N SER A 302 13.42 4.20 -6.43
CA SER A 302 14.10 3.62 -7.59
C SER A 302 13.20 3.58 -8.82
N ALA A 303 11.92 3.24 -8.66
CA ALA A 303 10.94 3.23 -9.73
C ALA A 303 10.64 4.65 -10.26
N SER A 304 10.52 5.63 -9.37
CA SER A 304 10.36 7.06 -9.73
C SER A 304 11.57 7.59 -10.50
N ALA A 305 12.79 7.27 -10.06
CA ALA A 305 14.01 7.66 -10.76
C ALA A 305 14.08 7.07 -12.18
N ALA A 306 13.72 5.79 -12.35
CA ALA A 306 13.69 5.14 -13.66
C ALA A 306 12.63 5.75 -14.61
N LEU A 307 11.47 6.17 -14.08
CA LEU A 307 10.44 6.85 -14.87
C LEU A 307 10.91 8.23 -15.33
N ARG A 308 11.61 8.99 -14.48
CA ARG A 308 12.19 10.28 -14.82
C ARG A 308 13.19 10.17 -15.96
N LEU A 309 14.11 9.17 -15.90
CA LEU A 309 15.09 8.92 -16.96
C LEU A 309 14.42 8.56 -18.29
N ALA A 310 13.38 7.73 -18.28
CA ALA A 310 12.64 7.35 -19.48
C ALA A 310 11.85 8.52 -20.12
N GLN A 311 11.48 9.53 -19.36
CA GLN A 311 10.81 10.74 -19.85
C GLN A 311 11.81 11.79 -20.43
N GLN A 312 13.07 11.71 -20.03
CA GLN A 312 14.13 12.62 -20.50
C GLN A 312 14.76 12.19 -21.83
N ASP A 313 14.57 10.93 -22.24
CA ASP A 313 15.12 10.37 -23.47
C ASP A 313 13.98 9.92 -24.43
N PRO A 314 13.30 10.85 -25.11
CA PRO A 314 12.17 10.55 -26.00
C PRO A 314 12.60 9.97 -27.38
N GLN A 315 13.89 9.59 -27.55
CA GLN A 315 14.45 9.13 -28.83
C GLN A 315 14.99 7.67 -28.79
N SER A 316 14.43 6.80 -27.92
CA SER A 316 14.73 5.35 -27.99
C SER A 316 13.54 4.55 -28.44
#